data_f1f330738608e8f69c62184f6eae9170
#
_entry.id   f1f330738608e8f69c62184f6eae9170
#
_cell.length_a   1.000
_cell.length_b   1.000
_cell.length_c   1.000
_cell.angle_alpha   90.00
_cell.angle_beta   90.00
_cell.angle_gamma   90.00
#
_symmetry.space_group_name_H-M   'P 1'
#
loop_
_entity.id
_entity.type
_entity.pdbx_description
1 polymer ?
#
loop_
_entity_poly.entity_id
_entity_poly.type
_entity_poly.pdbx_seq_one_letter_code
_entity_poly.pdbx_strand_id
1 'polypeptide(L)'
;LSWGGVSKQLAALQGLSLAGGLAMAWLAASLNEASARREFLLERRLQVEANTDLLTGILNRRALQQVAEEEVARSLRYGQPLSLLLLDLDRFKSLNDRFGHDMGDRALQLSASSFRDSLRSSDRVARWGGEEFLVLLPSTSLTEATLLAQRLRRNIEELALPSEVEPVRWTVSVGVAQLEPGQGWIELLARADKALYR
;
A
#
# COMPACT_ATOMS: atom_id res chain seq x y z
N LEU A 1 22.15 71.05 -25.97
CA LEU A 1 21.68 69.68 -25.68
C LEU A 1 22.73 69.02 -24.80
N SER A 2 22.41 68.86 -23.50
CA SER A 2 23.36 68.32 -22.51
C SER A 2 23.51 66.82 -22.67
N TRP A 3 24.71 66.35 -22.91
CA TRP A 3 25.09 64.91 -22.99
C TRP A 3 24.68 64.09 -21.78
N GLY A 4 24.43 64.70 -20.63
CA GLY A 4 24.00 64.07 -19.39
C GLY A 4 22.56 63.55 -19.38
N GLY A 5 21.66 64.05 -20.25
CA GLY A 5 20.27 63.58 -20.39
C GLY A 5 20.15 62.26 -21.16
N VAL A 6 20.98 62.17 -22.23
CA VAL A 6 20.96 60.98 -23.10
C VAL A 6 21.54 59.76 -22.38
N SER A 7 22.57 59.89 -21.56
CA SER A 7 23.19 58.82 -20.81
C SER A 7 22.24 58.28 -19.68
N LYS A 8 21.45 59.14 -19.04
CA LYS A 8 20.45 58.72 -18.04
C LYS A 8 19.28 57.97 -18.67
N GLN A 9 18.83 58.37 -19.85
CA GLN A 9 17.75 57.67 -20.57
C GLN A 9 18.21 56.27 -21.06
N LEU A 10 19.44 56.16 -21.56
CA LEU A 10 20.02 54.88 -21.95
C LEU A 10 20.17 53.91 -20.76
N ALA A 11 20.65 54.40 -19.61
CA ALA A 11 20.75 53.60 -18.39
C ALA A 11 19.38 53.15 -17.87
N ALA A 12 18.35 53.97 -17.94
CA ALA A 12 16.99 53.62 -17.57
C ALA A 12 16.40 52.54 -18.51
N LEU A 13 16.62 52.64 -19.81
CA LEU A 13 16.19 51.63 -20.80
C LEU A 13 16.90 50.29 -20.61
N GLN A 14 18.19 50.31 -20.28
CA GLN A 14 18.94 49.09 -19.98
C GLN A 14 18.46 48.45 -18.68
N GLY A 15 18.15 49.23 -17.65
CA GLY A 15 17.58 48.74 -16.39
C GLY A 15 16.22 48.10 -16.57
N LEU A 16 15.33 48.67 -17.39
CA LEU A 16 14.03 48.12 -17.74
C LEU A 16 14.15 46.79 -18.52
N SER A 17 15.10 46.68 -19.43
CA SER A 17 15.37 45.47 -20.20
C SER A 17 15.88 44.33 -19.32
N LEU A 18 16.80 44.64 -18.39
CA LEU A 18 17.31 43.65 -17.42
C LEU A 18 16.23 43.18 -16.44
N ALA A 19 15.43 44.11 -15.91
CA ALA A 19 14.32 43.76 -15.02
C ALA A 19 13.25 42.89 -15.74
N GLY A 20 12.93 43.19 -16.98
CA GLY A 20 12.05 42.38 -17.83
C GLY A 20 12.61 40.98 -18.07
N GLY A 21 13.92 40.87 -18.36
CA GLY A 21 14.59 39.58 -18.53
C GLY A 21 14.57 38.72 -17.26
N LEU A 22 14.82 39.32 -16.10
CA LEU A 22 14.77 38.63 -14.81
C LEU A 22 13.34 38.18 -14.45
N ALA A 23 12.35 39.03 -14.72
CA ALA A 23 10.94 38.67 -14.48
C ALA A 23 10.50 37.51 -15.38
N MET A 24 10.88 37.49 -16.65
CA MET A 24 10.59 36.39 -17.57
C MET A 24 11.33 35.12 -17.18
N ALA A 25 12.58 35.19 -16.77
CA ALA A 25 13.34 34.04 -16.28
C ALA A 25 12.71 33.44 -14.98
N TRP A 26 12.29 34.31 -14.05
CA TRP A 26 11.60 33.91 -12.85
C TRP A 26 10.24 33.26 -13.15
N LEU A 27 9.46 33.84 -14.06
CA LEU A 27 8.19 33.29 -14.52
C LEU A 27 8.38 31.90 -15.18
N ALA A 28 9.36 31.79 -16.06
CA ALA A 28 9.69 30.52 -16.72
C ALA A 28 10.13 29.45 -15.69
N ALA A 29 10.95 29.81 -14.71
CA ALA A 29 11.35 28.91 -13.63
C ALA A 29 10.13 28.46 -12.79
N SER A 30 9.25 29.39 -12.43
CA SER A 30 8.02 29.08 -11.65
C SER A 30 7.07 28.16 -12.41
N LEU A 31 6.89 28.37 -13.71
CA LEU A 31 6.07 27.53 -14.57
C LEU A 31 6.67 26.12 -14.72
N ASN A 32 7.97 26.03 -14.86
CA ASN A 32 8.69 24.76 -14.95
C ASN A 32 8.58 23.95 -13.63
N GLU A 33 8.75 24.63 -12.50
CA GLU A 33 8.56 24.02 -11.16
C GLU A 33 7.12 23.52 -10.95
N ALA A 34 6.13 24.31 -11.35
CA ALA A 34 4.71 23.91 -11.26
C ALA A 34 4.39 22.71 -12.16
N SER A 35 4.98 22.64 -13.35
CA SER A 35 4.82 21.51 -14.28
C SER A 35 5.48 20.24 -13.72
N ALA A 36 6.72 20.32 -13.25
CA ALA A 36 7.43 19.20 -12.64
C ALA A 36 6.68 18.66 -11.40
N ARG A 37 6.12 19.54 -10.58
CA ARG A 37 5.31 19.17 -9.42
C ARG A 37 4.01 18.46 -9.81
N ARG A 38 3.35 18.90 -10.88
CA ARG A 38 2.15 18.23 -11.42
C ARG A 38 2.48 16.83 -11.95
N GLU A 39 3.54 16.71 -12.71
CA GLU A 39 4.02 15.45 -13.26
C GLU A 39 4.34 14.45 -12.15
N PHE A 40 5.11 14.85 -11.14
CA PHE A 40 5.40 14.05 -9.96
C PHE A 40 4.14 13.59 -9.21
N LEU A 41 3.15 14.48 -9.03
CA LEU A 41 1.90 14.13 -8.36
C LEU A 41 1.04 13.16 -9.20
N LEU A 42 1.04 13.29 -10.52
CA LEU A 42 0.37 12.37 -11.43
C LEU A 42 1.02 10.99 -11.42
N GLU A 43 2.35 10.92 -11.53
CA GLU A 43 3.09 9.66 -11.41
C GLU A 43 2.80 8.97 -10.09
N ARG A 44 2.84 9.72 -8.99
CA ARG A 44 2.55 9.17 -7.67
C ARG A 44 1.11 8.65 -7.55
N ARG A 45 0.14 9.35 -8.14
CA ARG A 45 -1.25 8.87 -8.20
C ARG A 45 -1.36 7.59 -9.02
N LEU A 46 -0.78 7.55 -10.20
CA LEU A 46 -0.76 6.36 -11.04
C LEU A 46 -0.08 5.17 -10.35
N GLN A 47 1.00 5.40 -9.60
CA GLN A 47 1.65 4.35 -8.81
C GLN A 47 0.76 3.85 -7.67
N VAL A 48 0.09 4.74 -6.95
CA VAL A 48 -0.85 4.35 -5.88
C VAL A 48 -2.00 3.53 -6.47
N GLU A 49 -2.64 4.00 -7.53
CA GLU A 49 -3.74 3.29 -8.21
C GLU A 49 -3.29 1.93 -8.78
N ALA A 50 -2.05 1.84 -9.30
CA ALA A 50 -1.49 0.59 -9.82
C ALA A 50 -1.13 -0.42 -8.73
N ASN A 51 -0.90 0.01 -7.49
CA ASN A 51 -0.36 -0.81 -6.40
C ASN A 51 -1.34 -1.07 -5.26
N THR A 52 -2.50 -0.40 -5.24
CA THR A 52 -3.52 -0.58 -4.20
C THR A 52 -4.76 -1.29 -4.73
N ASP A 53 -5.44 -2.01 -3.86
CA ASP A 53 -6.80 -2.50 -4.09
C ASP A 53 -7.79 -1.36 -3.81
N LEU A 54 -8.61 -1.01 -4.79
CA LEU A 54 -9.51 0.16 -4.74
C LEU A 54 -10.60 0.03 -3.68
N LEU A 55 -11.01 -1.18 -3.33
CA LEU A 55 -12.04 -1.40 -2.32
C LEU A 55 -11.48 -1.23 -0.91
N THR A 56 -10.32 -1.82 -0.64
CA THR A 56 -9.78 -1.95 0.72
C THR A 56 -8.68 -0.93 1.05
N GLY A 57 -8.09 -0.29 0.03
CA GLY A 57 -7.02 0.71 0.19
C GLY A 57 -5.67 0.15 0.67
N ILE A 58 -5.53 -1.18 0.80
CA ILE A 58 -4.25 -1.86 1.06
C ILE A 58 -3.57 -2.24 -0.25
N LEU A 59 -2.38 -2.85 -0.20
CA LEU A 59 -1.70 -3.30 -1.42
C LEU A 59 -2.58 -4.29 -2.20
N ASN A 60 -2.45 -4.27 -3.52
CA ASN A 60 -3.01 -5.31 -4.36
C ASN A 60 -2.00 -6.47 -4.52
N ARG A 61 -2.46 -7.57 -5.11
CA ARG A 61 -1.67 -8.78 -5.36
C ARG A 61 -0.35 -8.50 -6.06
N ARG A 62 -0.36 -7.65 -7.11
CA ARG A 62 0.82 -7.34 -7.91
C ARG A 62 1.88 -6.62 -7.09
N ALA A 63 1.48 -5.63 -6.32
CA ALA A 63 2.40 -4.86 -5.49
C ALA A 63 3.02 -5.71 -4.38
N LEU A 64 2.22 -6.55 -3.73
CA LEU A 64 2.76 -7.44 -2.69
C LEU A 64 3.72 -8.46 -3.27
N GLN A 65 3.45 -9.03 -4.44
CA GLN A 65 4.34 -10.00 -5.07
C GLN A 65 5.72 -9.40 -5.34
N GLN A 66 5.80 -8.18 -5.87
CA GLN A 66 7.08 -7.49 -6.09
C GLN A 66 7.87 -7.32 -4.79
N VAL A 67 7.21 -6.82 -3.74
CA VAL A 67 7.84 -6.65 -2.42
C VAL A 67 8.27 -7.99 -1.83
N ALA A 68 7.47 -9.04 -2.01
CA ALA A 68 7.78 -10.36 -1.48
C ALA A 68 9.02 -10.98 -2.14
N GLU A 69 9.18 -10.84 -3.45
CA GLU A 69 10.37 -11.31 -4.17
C GLU A 69 11.64 -10.59 -3.68
N GLU A 70 11.57 -9.28 -3.42
CA GLU A 70 12.66 -8.50 -2.84
C GLU A 70 13.00 -8.94 -1.41
N GLU A 71 11.98 -9.15 -0.57
CA GLU A 71 12.18 -9.57 0.83
C GLU A 71 12.67 -11.02 0.93
N VAL A 72 12.28 -11.93 0.02
CA VAL A 72 12.85 -13.28 -0.09
C VAL A 72 14.35 -13.21 -0.39
N ALA A 73 14.75 -12.42 -1.40
CA ALA A 73 16.15 -12.25 -1.74
C ALA A 73 16.95 -11.64 -0.59
N ARG A 74 16.36 -10.69 0.14
CA ARG A 74 16.95 -10.06 1.32
C ARG A 74 17.11 -11.02 2.48
N SER A 75 16.06 -11.80 2.79
CA SER A 75 16.04 -12.82 3.84
C SER A 75 17.15 -13.85 3.62
N LEU A 76 17.26 -14.39 2.39
CA LEU A 76 18.29 -15.37 2.03
C LEU A 76 19.71 -14.79 2.11
N ARG A 77 19.88 -13.53 1.74
CA ARG A 77 21.20 -12.85 1.79
C ARG A 77 21.71 -12.63 3.21
N TYR A 78 20.81 -12.22 4.11
CA TYR A 78 21.19 -11.79 5.47
C TYR A 78 20.85 -12.82 6.55
N GLY A 79 20.28 -13.96 6.18
CA GLY A 79 19.88 -15.01 7.13
C GLY A 79 18.78 -14.59 8.11
N GLN A 80 17.98 -13.57 7.76
CA GLN A 80 16.88 -13.12 8.60
C GLN A 80 15.61 -13.94 8.30
N PRO A 81 14.82 -14.30 9.32
CA PRO A 81 13.58 -15.04 9.08
C PRO A 81 12.58 -14.17 8.30
N LEU A 82 11.82 -14.80 7.41
CA LEU A 82 10.73 -14.18 6.67
C LEU A 82 9.51 -15.11 6.79
N SER A 83 8.39 -14.57 7.26
CA SER A 83 7.15 -15.33 7.38
C SER A 83 6.02 -14.74 6.53
N LEU A 84 5.09 -15.58 6.15
CA LEU A 84 3.91 -15.24 5.36
C LEU A 84 2.66 -15.78 6.04
N LEU A 85 1.62 -14.97 6.10
CA LEU A 85 0.27 -15.38 6.45
C LEU A 85 -0.61 -15.31 5.21
N LEU A 86 -1.35 -16.38 4.94
CA LEU A 86 -2.48 -16.35 4.01
C LEU A 86 -3.76 -16.41 4.85
N LEU A 87 -4.65 -15.44 4.63
CA LEU A 87 -5.89 -15.28 5.39
C LEU A 87 -7.07 -15.36 4.41
N ASP A 88 -8.12 -16.08 4.82
CA ASP A 88 -9.36 -16.23 4.04
C ASP A 88 -10.57 -15.96 4.95
N LEU A 89 -11.48 -15.08 4.52
CA LEU A 89 -12.69 -14.78 5.30
C LEU A 89 -13.68 -15.96 5.22
N ASP A 90 -13.92 -16.58 6.35
CA ASP A 90 -14.75 -17.77 6.43
C ASP A 90 -16.18 -17.51 5.96
N ARG A 91 -16.67 -18.38 5.04
CA ARG A 91 -18.04 -18.34 4.52
C ARG A 91 -18.44 -17.01 3.89
N PHE A 92 -17.49 -16.29 3.32
CA PHE A 92 -17.72 -14.94 2.74
C PHE A 92 -18.82 -14.96 1.68
N LYS A 93 -18.89 -16.01 0.85
CA LYS A 93 -19.99 -16.19 -0.11
C LYS A 93 -21.35 -16.22 0.60
N SER A 94 -21.47 -16.96 1.69
CA SER A 94 -22.74 -17.04 2.46
C SER A 94 -23.11 -15.69 3.08
N LEU A 95 -22.14 -14.88 3.48
CA LEU A 95 -22.34 -13.52 3.96
C LEU A 95 -22.94 -12.67 2.84
N ASN A 96 -22.36 -12.70 1.63
CA ASN A 96 -22.87 -12.00 0.47
C ASN A 96 -24.28 -12.44 0.07
N ASP A 97 -24.51 -13.76 0.05
CA ASP A 97 -25.82 -14.34 -0.33
C ASP A 97 -26.93 -13.95 0.65
N ARG A 98 -26.58 -13.77 1.95
CA ARG A 98 -27.56 -13.42 3.00
C ARG A 98 -27.79 -11.90 3.16
N PHE A 99 -26.72 -11.09 3.05
CA PHE A 99 -26.74 -9.69 3.42
C PHE A 99 -26.44 -8.73 2.26
N GLY A 100 -26.18 -9.27 1.07
CA GLY A 100 -25.83 -8.50 -0.13
C GLY A 100 -24.37 -8.14 -0.25
N HIS A 101 -23.93 -7.81 -1.45
CA HIS A 101 -22.54 -7.51 -1.77
C HIS A 101 -22.01 -6.27 -1.04
N ASP A 102 -22.85 -5.25 -0.82
CA ASP A 102 -22.45 -4.04 -0.08
C ASP A 102 -21.99 -4.37 1.35
N MET A 103 -22.66 -5.34 1.99
CA MET A 103 -22.25 -5.81 3.32
C MET A 103 -20.95 -6.58 3.27
N GLY A 104 -20.76 -7.41 2.25
CA GLY A 104 -19.49 -8.08 2.00
C GLY A 104 -18.33 -7.12 1.76
N ASP A 105 -18.55 -6.10 0.96
CA ASP A 105 -17.56 -5.05 0.69
C ASP A 105 -17.15 -4.31 1.99
N ARG A 106 -18.12 -3.99 2.86
CA ARG A 106 -17.85 -3.41 4.18
C ARG A 106 -17.08 -4.36 5.09
N ALA A 107 -17.39 -5.66 5.05
CA ALA A 107 -16.63 -6.67 5.81
C ALA A 107 -15.18 -6.76 5.34
N LEU A 108 -14.93 -6.73 4.02
CA LEU A 108 -13.59 -6.68 3.44
C LEU A 108 -12.83 -5.42 3.86
N GLN A 109 -13.47 -4.24 3.81
CA GLN A 109 -12.87 -2.96 4.20
C GLN A 109 -12.49 -2.94 5.68
N LEU A 110 -13.38 -3.41 6.56
CA LEU A 110 -13.10 -3.48 8.00
C LEU A 110 -12.01 -4.49 8.31
N SER A 111 -12.01 -5.66 7.66
CA SER A 111 -10.96 -6.65 7.81
C SER A 111 -9.60 -6.10 7.39
N ALA A 112 -9.51 -5.46 6.24
CA ALA A 112 -8.29 -4.83 5.74
C ALA A 112 -7.76 -3.76 6.70
N SER A 113 -8.64 -2.90 7.25
CA SER A 113 -8.26 -1.90 8.25
C SER A 113 -7.74 -2.54 9.52
N SER A 114 -8.45 -3.54 10.07
CA SER A 114 -8.05 -4.28 11.25
C SER A 114 -6.69 -4.95 11.10
N PHE A 115 -6.44 -5.57 9.93
CA PHE A 115 -5.13 -6.15 9.62
C PHE A 115 -4.04 -5.08 9.60
N ARG A 116 -4.22 -4.02 8.81
CA ARG A 116 -3.25 -2.93 8.69
C ARG A 116 -2.90 -2.30 10.05
N ASP A 117 -3.91 -2.03 10.87
CA ASP A 117 -3.74 -1.35 12.16
C ASP A 117 -3.05 -2.25 13.21
N SER A 118 -3.03 -3.57 12.95
CA SER A 118 -2.35 -4.57 13.79
C SER A 118 -0.89 -4.81 13.41
N LEU A 119 -0.42 -4.26 12.29
CA LEU A 119 0.89 -4.52 11.71
C LEU A 119 1.90 -3.42 12.00
N ARG A 120 3.19 -3.78 11.99
CA ARG A 120 4.31 -2.84 12.08
C ARG A 120 4.54 -2.15 10.73
N SER A 121 5.29 -1.07 10.72
CA SER A 121 5.67 -0.35 9.49
C SER A 121 6.51 -1.17 8.50
N SER A 122 7.22 -2.19 8.99
CA SER A 122 7.98 -3.15 8.18
C SER A 122 7.11 -4.18 7.47
N ASP A 123 5.95 -4.50 8.07
CA ASP A 123 5.06 -5.54 7.59
C ASP A 123 4.24 -5.04 6.39
N ARG A 124 3.79 -5.95 5.56
CA ARG A 124 2.96 -5.61 4.39
C ARG A 124 1.71 -6.45 4.38
N VAL A 125 0.58 -5.81 4.08
CA VAL A 125 -0.70 -6.49 3.88
C VAL A 125 -1.26 -6.15 2.51
N ALA A 126 -1.81 -7.15 1.84
CA ALA A 126 -2.45 -7.00 0.54
C ALA A 126 -3.73 -7.82 0.45
N ARG A 127 -4.63 -7.37 -0.41
CA ARG A 127 -5.72 -8.20 -0.90
C ARG A 127 -5.20 -9.07 -2.04
N TRP A 128 -5.26 -10.39 -1.83
CA TRP A 128 -4.68 -11.38 -2.74
C TRP A 128 -5.68 -11.92 -3.77
N GLY A 129 -6.92 -12.09 -3.33
CA GLY A 129 -8.06 -12.56 -4.12
C GLY A 129 -9.36 -11.90 -3.68
N GLY A 130 -10.49 -12.52 -3.97
CA GLY A 130 -11.81 -12.01 -3.61
C GLY A 130 -11.96 -11.73 -2.12
N GLU A 131 -11.78 -12.77 -1.30
CA GLU A 131 -11.86 -12.75 0.17
C GLU A 131 -10.54 -13.10 0.84
N GLU A 132 -9.47 -13.24 0.05
CA GLU A 132 -8.15 -13.64 0.51
C GLU A 132 -7.23 -12.44 0.73
N PHE A 133 -6.46 -12.49 1.81
CA PHE A 133 -5.44 -11.50 2.16
C PHE A 133 -4.11 -12.19 2.40
N LEU A 134 -3.02 -11.48 2.11
CA LEU A 134 -1.67 -11.90 2.45
C LEU A 134 -1.02 -10.88 3.38
N VAL A 135 -0.30 -11.38 4.39
CA VAL A 135 0.56 -10.57 5.26
C VAL A 135 1.99 -11.09 5.17
N LEU A 136 2.89 -10.24 4.71
CA LEU A 136 4.32 -10.52 4.64
C LEU A 136 5.02 -9.91 5.86
N LEU A 137 5.83 -10.70 6.55
CA LEU A 137 6.44 -10.40 7.84
C LEU A 137 7.97 -10.54 7.76
N PRO A 138 8.70 -9.48 7.35
CA PRO A 138 10.15 -9.46 7.38
C PRO A 138 10.70 -9.61 8.81
N SER A 139 11.84 -10.27 8.95
CA SER A 139 12.54 -10.49 10.22
C SER A 139 11.65 -11.08 11.33
N THR A 140 10.73 -11.99 10.95
CA THR A 140 9.74 -12.57 11.85
C THR A 140 9.77 -14.10 11.73
N SER A 141 9.97 -14.77 12.85
CA SER A 141 10.00 -16.23 12.95
C SER A 141 8.59 -16.84 12.84
N LEU A 142 8.51 -18.16 12.59
CA LEU A 142 7.24 -18.90 12.54
C LEU A 142 6.43 -18.74 13.84
N THR A 143 7.10 -18.77 14.98
CA THR A 143 6.45 -18.63 16.30
C THR A 143 5.82 -17.25 16.45
N GLU A 144 6.55 -16.19 16.13
CA GLU A 144 6.04 -14.81 16.19
C GLU A 144 4.91 -14.57 15.18
N ALA A 145 5.06 -15.11 13.97
CA ALA A 145 4.01 -15.06 12.94
C ALA A 145 2.74 -15.78 13.38
N THR A 146 2.86 -16.93 14.04
CA THR A 146 1.71 -17.68 14.58
C THR A 146 0.99 -16.89 15.68
N LEU A 147 1.73 -16.23 16.57
CA LEU A 147 1.14 -15.36 17.61
C LEU A 147 0.41 -14.16 16.99
N LEU A 148 0.98 -13.57 15.94
CA LEU A 148 0.30 -12.51 15.19
C LEU A 148 -0.97 -13.03 14.51
N ALA A 149 -0.92 -14.18 13.85
CA ALA A 149 -2.08 -14.80 13.20
C ALA A 149 -3.24 -15.01 14.18
N GLN A 150 -2.97 -15.51 15.39
CA GLN A 150 -3.98 -15.67 16.45
C GLN A 150 -4.56 -14.33 16.91
N ARG A 151 -3.74 -13.27 16.96
CA ARG A 151 -4.21 -11.93 17.30
C ARG A 151 -5.12 -11.37 16.20
N LEU A 152 -4.71 -11.47 14.93
CA LEU A 152 -5.51 -11.03 13.79
C LEU A 152 -6.87 -11.74 13.75
N ARG A 153 -6.88 -13.06 13.97
CA ARG A 153 -8.11 -13.86 14.02
C ARG A 153 -9.06 -13.36 15.11
N ARG A 154 -8.56 -13.13 16.33
CA ARG A 154 -9.36 -12.58 17.44
C ARG A 154 -9.90 -11.20 17.14
N ASN A 155 -9.08 -10.32 16.57
CA ASN A 155 -9.51 -8.98 16.20
C ASN A 155 -10.67 -9.00 15.19
N ILE A 156 -10.65 -9.94 14.23
CA ILE A 156 -11.75 -10.11 13.27
C ILE A 156 -13.01 -10.66 13.96
N GLU A 157 -12.90 -11.64 14.86
CA GLU A 157 -14.03 -12.20 15.63
C GLU A 157 -14.78 -11.13 16.45
N GLU A 158 -14.06 -10.08 16.89
CA GLU A 158 -14.62 -8.94 17.65
C GLU A 158 -15.34 -7.92 16.77
N LEU A 159 -15.08 -7.92 15.46
CA LEU A 159 -15.75 -7.00 14.53
C LEU A 159 -17.22 -7.36 14.34
N ALA A 160 -18.02 -6.33 14.14
CA ALA A 160 -19.44 -6.50 13.80
C ALA A 160 -19.91 -5.33 12.92
N LEU A 161 -20.74 -5.64 11.94
CA LEU A 161 -21.44 -4.65 11.15
C LEU A 161 -22.90 -4.56 11.61
N PRO A 162 -23.45 -3.34 11.76
CA PRO A 162 -24.87 -3.19 12.10
C PRO A 162 -25.75 -3.69 10.96
N SER A 163 -26.81 -4.41 11.32
CA SER A 163 -27.91 -4.78 10.41
C SER A 163 -29.27 -4.64 11.15
N GLU A 164 -30.38 -4.74 10.42
CA GLU A 164 -31.72 -4.55 10.96
C GLU A 164 -32.15 -5.65 11.94
N VAL A 165 -31.57 -6.86 11.82
CA VAL A 165 -31.98 -8.02 12.61
C VAL A 165 -30.98 -8.32 13.72
N GLU A 166 -29.72 -8.52 13.34
CA GLU A 166 -28.62 -8.85 14.26
C GLU A 166 -27.28 -8.36 13.69
N PRO A 167 -26.29 -8.02 14.53
CA PRO A 167 -24.98 -7.62 14.04
C PRO A 167 -24.35 -8.73 13.20
N VAL A 168 -23.87 -8.38 11.98
CA VAL A 168 -23.20 -9.32 11.10
C VAL A 168 -21.76 -9.51 11.59
N ARG A 169 -21.40 -10.76 11.86
CA ARG A 169 -20.07 -11.18 12.30
C ARG A 169 -19.49 -12.18 11.31
N TRP A 170 -18.19 -12.21 11.23
CA TRP A 170 -17.42 -13.17 10.41
C TRP A 170 -16.15 -13.58 11.13
N THR A 171 -15.51 -14.61 10.63
CA THR A 171 -14.23 -15.10 11.12
C THR A 171 -13.23 -15.18 9.97
N VAL A 172 -11.99 -15.47 10.28
CA VAL A 172 -10.92 -15.64 9.30
C VAL A 172 -10.10 -16.88 9.63
N SER A 173 -9.87 -17.71 8.63
CA SER A 173 -8.88 -18.79 8.67
C SER A 173 -7.52 -18.28 8.27
N VAL A 174 -6.44 -18.79 8.89
CA VAL A 174 -5.08 -18.29 8.65
C VAL A 174 -4.10 -19.44 8.50
N GLY A 175 -3.46 -19.49 7.33
CA GLY A 175 -2.31 -20.35 7.07
C GLY A 175 -1.01 -19.59 7.30
N VAL A 176 -0.06 -20.17 8.02
CA VAL A 176 1.22 -19.55 8.38
C VAL A 176 2.37 -20.38 7.85
N ALA A 177 3.34 -19.73 7.19
CA ALA A 177 4.58 -20.35 6.75
C ALA A 177 5.77 -19.42 6.96
N GLN A 178 6.93 -20.00 7.27
CA GLN A 178 8.23 -19.31 7.29
C GLN A 178 9.06 -19.76 6.10
N LEU A 179 9.79 -18.85 5.47
CA LEU A 179 10.72 -19.16 4.38
C LEU A 179 11.81 -20.13 4.87
N GLU A 180 12.03 -21.20 4.12
CA GLU A 180 13.10 -22.17 4.36
C GLU A 180 14.32 -21.92 3.44
N PRO A 181 15.52 -22.31 3.84
CA PRO A 181 16.71 -22.19 3.00
C PRO A 181 16.50 -22.83 1.62
N GLY A 182 16.85 -22.09 0.56
CA GLY A 182 16.75 -22.57 -0.83
C GLY A 182 15.36 -22.45 -1.45
N GLN A 183 14.37 -21.96 -0.73
CA GLN A 183 13.04 -21.69 -1.27
C GLN A 183 12.92 -20.28 -1.83
N GLY A 184 11.98 -20.11 -2.79
CA GLY A 184 11.55 -18.83 -3.32
C GLY A 184 10.16 -18.42 -2.82
N TRP A 185 9.66 -17.35 -3.42
CA TRP A 185 8.33 -16.82 -3.12
C TRP A 185 7.20 -17.84 -3.37
N ILE A 186 7.28 -18.59 -4.47
CA ILE A 186 6.22 -19.54 -4.88
C ILE A 186 6.09 -20.67 -3.86
N GLU A 187 7.21 -21.22 -3.40
CA GLU A 187 7.22 -22.31 -2.41
C GLU A 187 6.73 -21.82 -1.03
N LEU A 188 7.12 -20.60 -0.64
CA LEU A 188 6.63 -20.00 0.61
C LEU A 188 5.11 -19.82 0.57
N LEU A 189 4.57 -19.28 -0.53
CA LEU A 189 3.14 -19.11 -0.73
C LEU A 189 2.39 -20.44 -0.71
N ALA A 190 2.88 -21.45 -1.44
CA ALA A 190 2.27 -22.77 -1.47
C ALA A 190 2.24 -23.46 -0.09
N ARG A 191 3.21 -23.18 0.77
CA ARG A 191 3.22 -23.70 2.15
C ARG A 191 2.21 -22.98 3.05
N ALA A 192 2.05 -21.68 2.89
CA ALA A 192 1.01 -20.92 3.61
C ALA A 192 -0.39 -21.40 3.18
N ASP A 193 -0.60 -21.59 1.89
CA ASP A 193 -1.84 -22.14 1.33
C ASP A 193 -2.16 -23.53 1.89
N LYS A 194 -1.19 -24.45 1.86
CA LYS A 194 -1.35 -25.79 2.44
C LYS A 194 -1.64 -25.75 3.95
N ALA A 195 -1.13 -24.74 4.67
CA ALA A 195 -1.39 -24.60 6.09
C ALA A 195 -2.80 -24.07 6.38
N LEU A 196 -3.38 -23.27 5.46
CA LEU A 196 -4.74 -22.74 5.55
C LEU A 196 -5.81 -23.85 5.44
N TYR A 197 -5.59 -24.85 4.58
CA TYR A 197 -6.54 -25.95 4.31
C TYR A 197 -6.35 -27.20 5.19
N ARG A 198 -5.65 -27.08 6.32
CA ARG A 198 -5.49 -28.16 7.33
C ARG A 198 -6.36 -27.93 8.54
#